data_f77f669d8877c36dd6fd451201c2ddea
#
_entry.id   f77f669d8877c36dd6fd451201c2ddea
#
_cell.length_a   1.000
_cell.length_b   1.000
_cell.length_c   1.000
_cell.angle_alpha   90.00
_cell.angle_beta   90.00
_cell.angle_gamma   90.00
#
_symmetry.space_group_name_H-M   'P 1'
#
loop_
_entity.id
_entity.type
_entity.pdbx_description
1 polymer ?
#
loop_
_entity_poly.entity_id
_entity_poly.type
_entity_poly.pdbx_seq_one_letter_code
_entity_poly.pdbx_strand_id
1 'polypeptide(L)'
;MALLEIKKAGAPVLKEKCRTIPRVDAKLRKLLDDMLETMYKANGIGLAAPQVGEPIRMVVIDIGEGPLELINPVITARFGSEVDSEGCLSVPDIFGEVERAAKITVEYTNRFNKKRKLHAEKLLARCIQHEIDHLDGILFIDIAQSLRQEKSA
;
A
#
# COMPACT_ATOMS: atom_id res chain seq x y z
N MET A 1 -8.56 9.28 17.44
CA MET A 1 -7.68 8.72 16.40
C MET A 1 -6.26 8.70 16.90
N ALA A 2 -5.46 7.76 16.45
CA ALA A 2 -4.11 7.57 16.97
C ALA A 2 -3.10 7.49 15.83
N LEU A 3 -1.89 7.97 16.09
CA LEU A 3 -0.75 7.77 15.20
C LEU A 3 -0.09 6.43 15.52
N LEU A 4 0.20 5.66 14.48
CA LEU A 4 0.80 4.35 14.59
C LEU A 4 2.28 4.43 14.22
N GLU A 5 3.08 3.53 14.78
CA GLU A 5 4.49 3.44 14.42
C GLU A 5 4.61 2.75 13.06
N ILE A 6 5.34 3.39 12.13
CA ILE A 6 5.63 2.79 10.83
C ILE A 6 6.88 1.91 10.95
N LYS A 7 6.72 0.62 10.68
CA LYS A 7 7.83 -0.34 10.71
C LYS A 7 8.76 -0.08 9.53
N LYS A 8 10.06 -0.28 9.76
CA LYS A 8 11.09 -0.05 8.75
C LYS A 8 11.60 -1.37 8.19
N ALA A 9 12.22 -1.32 7.02
CA ALA A 9 12.83 -2.48 6.38
C ALA A 9 13.74 -3.19 7.38
N GLY A 10 13.64 -4.52 7.42
CA GLY A 10 14.27 -5.35 8.44
C GLY A 10 13.29 -5.88 9.48
N ALA A 11 12.16 -5.22 9.69
CA ALA A 11 11.13 -5.73 10.59
C ALA A 11 10.50 -6.99 9.98
N PRO A 12 10.42 -8.11 10.73
CA PRO A 12 9.93 -9.38 10.19
C PRO A 12 8.52 -9.31 9.58
N VAL A 13 7.64 -8.49 10.17
CA VAL A 13 6.24 -8.36 9.69
C VAL A 13 6.17 -7.90 8.23
N LEU A 14 7.15 -7.14 7.74
CA LEU A 14 7.17 -6.65 6.37
C LEU A 14 7.45 -7.75 5.34
N LYS A 15 7.94 -8.92 5.77
CA LYS A 15 8.22 -10.06 4.91
C LYS A 15 7.16 -11.15 5.00
N GLU A 16 6.13 -10.94 5.82
CA GLU A 16 5.07 -11.92 5.99
C GLU A 16 4.02 -11.78 4.89
N LYS A 17 3.45 -12.91 4.48
CA LYS A 17 2.24 -12.90 3.67
C LYS A 17 1.05 -12.64 4.61
N CYS A 18 0.30 -11.58 4.34
CA CYS A 18 -0.78 -11.15 5.23
C CYS A 18 -2.01 -12.03 5.11
N ARG A 19 -2.78 -12.09 6.19
CA ARG A 19 -4.01 -12.88 6.27
C ARG A 19 -5.18 -12.14 5.63
N THR A 20 -6.06 -12.89 4.98
CA THR A 20 -7.34 -12.40 4.50
C THR A 20 -8.22 -12.01 5.69
N ILE A 21 -8.97 -10.93 5.55
CA ILE A 21 -9.89 -10.44 6.56
C ILE A 21 -11.27 -11.02 6.27
N PRO A 22 -11.86 -11.83 7.21
CA PRO A 22 -13.19 -12.41 6.98
C PRO A 22 -14.30 -11.37 6.93
N ARG A 23 -14.20 -10.33 7.76
CA ARG A 23 -15.21 -9.29 7.86
C ARG A 23 -14.62 -8.04 8.50
N VAL A 24 -15.04 -6.87 8.03
CA VAL A 24 -14.65 -5.60 8.62
C VAL A 24 -15.59 -5.29 9.78
N ASP A 25 -15.02 -5.15 10.98
CA ASP A 25 -15.75 -4.80 12.20
C ASP A 25 -15.34 -3.40 12.68
N ALA A 26 -15.87 -2.98 13.83
CA ALA A 26 -15.58 -1.66 14.38
C ALA A 26 -14.10 -1.48 14.68
N LYS A 27 -13.43 -2.53 15.14
CA LYS A 27 -12.00 -2.49 15.45
C LYS A 27 -11.16 -2.25 14.18
N LEU A 28 -11.51 -2.91 13.09
CA LEU A 28 -10.82 -2.73 11.81
C LEU A 28 -11.11 -1.37 11.19
N ARG A 29 -12.34 -0.84 11.35
CA ARG A 29 -12.64 0.51 10.89
C ARG A 29 -11.82 1.55 11.65
N LYS A 30 -11.64 1.35 12.96
CA LYS A 30 -10.76 2.23 13.74
C LYS A 30 -9.32 2.15 13.25
N LEU A 31 -8.84 0.95 12.94
CA LEU A 31 -7.49 0.78 12.38
C LEU A 31 -7.35 1.51 11.05
N LEU A 32 -8.36 1.45 10.18
CA LEU A 32 -8.36 2.21 8.92
C LEU A 32 -8.22 3.71 9.18
N ASP A 33 -8.98 4.24 10.14
CA ASP A 33 -8.89 5.66 10.49
C ASP A 33 -7.49 6.02 11.00
N ASP A 34 -6.91 5.17 11.85
CA ASP A 34 -5.57 5.39 12.40
C ASP A 34 -4.50 5.29 11.31
N MET A 35 -4.66 4.36 10.37
CA MET A 35 -3.75 4.22 9.22
C MET A 35 -3.80 5.46 8.32
N LEU A 36 -4.99 5.96 8.02
CA LEU A 36 -5.14 7.18 7.22
C LEU A 36 -4.46 8.37 7.90
N GLU A 37 -4.71 8.56 9.19
CA GLU A 37 -4.08 9.64 9.94
C GLU A 37 -2.55 9.52 9.94
N THR A 38 -2.05 8.32 10.17
CA THR A 38 -0.61 8.03 10.16
C THR A 38 0.01 8.34 8.80
N MET A 39 -0.66 7.89 7.72
CA MET A 39 -0.22 8.14 6.36
C MET A 39 -0.14 9.64 6.05
N TYR A 40 -1.20 10.38 6.36
CA TYR A 40 -1.24 11.84 6.12
C TYR A 40 -0.16 12.57 6.92
N LYS A 41 0.03 12.19 8.17
CA LYS A 41 1.04 12.82 9.03
C LYS A 41 2.44 12.58 8.51
N ALA A 42 2.68 11.44 7.89
CA ALA A 42 3.98 11.09 7.30
C ALA A 42 4.14 11.59 5.86
N ASN A 43 3.16 12.32 5.32
CA ASN A 43 3.13 12.81 3.94
C ASN A 43 3.24 11.69 2.91
N GLY A 44 2.66 10.53 3.22
CA GLY A 44 2.60 9.39 2.31
C GLY A 44 1.32 9.40 1.48
N ILE A 45 1.33 8.65 0.38
CA ILE A 45 0.16 8.48 -0.48
C ILE A 45 -0.43 7.08 -0.37
N GLY A 46 0.25 6.16 0.30
CA GLY A 46 -0.23 4.80 0.53
C GLY A 46 0.39 4.22 1.79
N LEU A 47 -0.35 3.32 2.44
CA LEU A 47 0.12 2.63 3.63
C LEU A 47 -0.61 1.29 3.73
N ALA A 48 0.16 0.21 3.88
CA ALA A 48 -0.38 -1.13 4.05
C ALA A 48 -0.31 -1.54 5.53
N ALA A 49 -1.27 -2.36 5.97
CA ALA A 49 -1.38 -2.76 7.37
C ALA A 49 -0.09 -3.37 7.95
N PRO A 50 0.69 -4.22 7.23
CA PRO A 50 1.93 -4.72 7.79
C PRO A 50 2.94 -3.62 8.14
N GLN A 51 2.87 -2.46 7.48
CA GLN A 51 3.75 -1.34 7.79
C GLN A 51 3.48 -0.75 9.18
N VAL A 52 2.32 -1.03 9.76
CA VAL A 52 1.99 -0.64 11.14
C VAL A 52 1.92 -1.86 12.07
N GLY A 53 2.49 -2.98 11.64
CA GLY A 53 2.61 -4.17 12.49
C GLY A 53 1.44 -5.15 12.43
N GLU A 54 0.48 -4.91 11.53
CA GLU A 54 -0.72 -5.74 11.41
C GLU A 54 -0.64 -6.60 10.14
N PRO A 55 -0.39 -7.92 10.25
CA PRO A 55 -0.22 -8.77 9.06
C PRO A 55 -1.55 -9.19 8.45
N ILE A 56 -2.35 -8.22 8.04
CA ILE A 56 -3.67 -8.42 7.44
C ILE A 56 -3.76 -7.67 6.10
N ARG A 57 -4.63 -8.14 5.23
CA ARG A 57 -4.73 -7.66 3.85
C ARG A 57 -5.60 -6.40 3.78
N MET A 58 -5.00 -5.28 4.17
CA MET A 58 -5.70 -4.00 4.24
C MET A 58 -4.72 -2.87 3.89
N VAL A 59 -5.13 -1.98 2.99
CA VAL A 59 -4.32 -0.83 2.60
C VAL A 59 -5.17 0.43 2.51
N VAL A 60 -4.54 1.58 2.74
CA VAL A 60 -5.15 2.89 2.54
C VAL A 60 -4.31 3.67 1.54
N ILE A 61 -4.97 4.45 0.68
CA ILE A 61 -4.33 5.22 -0.39
C ILE A 61 -5.06 6.56 -0.53
N ASP A 62 -4.30 7.62 -0.76
CA ASP A 62 -4.85 8.91 -1.15
C ASP A 62 -3.80 9.65 -1.98
N ILE A 63 -4.05 9.75 -3.29
CA ILE A 63 -3.13 10.45 -4.20
C ILE A 63 -3.56 11.91 -4.43
N GLY A 64 -4.49 12.41 -3.61
CA GLY A 64 -5.03 13.76 -3.72
C GLY A 64 -6.46 13.80 -4.23
N GLU A 65 -7.09 12.65 -4.42
CA GLU A 65 -8.46 12.53 -4.94
C GLU A 65 -9.43 11.97 -3.89
N GLY A 66 -9.01 11.95 -2.63
CA GLY A 66 -9.77 11.40 -1.51
C GLY A 66 -9.27 10.03 -1.11
N PRO A 67 -9.60 9.59 0.12
CA PRO A 67 -9.10 8.32 0.63
C PRO A 67 -9.75 7.12 -0.05
N LEU A 68 -8.93 6.12 -0.30
CA LEU A 68 -9.34 4.83 -0.85
C LEU A 68 -8.90 3.76 0.13
N GLU A 69 -9.82 2.90 0.54
CA GLU A 69 -9.55 1.84 1.51
C GLU A 69 -9.83 0.50 0.86
N LEU A 70 -8.80 -0.33 0.76
CA LEU A 70 -8.89 -1.62 0.08
C LEU A 70 -8.68 -2.75 1.09
N ILE A 71 -9.71 -3.57 1.29
CA ILE A 71 -9.66 -4.74 2.14
C ILE A 71 -9.69 -5.97 1.23
N ASN A 72 -8.75 -6.90 1.44
CA ASN A 72 -8.61 -8.10 0.62
C ASN A 72 -8.50 -7.79 -0.87
N PRO A 73 -7.65 -6.82 -1.27
CA PRO A 73 -7.58 -6.45 -2.69
C PRO A 73 -6.95 -7.55 -3.54
N VAL A 74 -7.51 -7.74 -4.74
CA VAL A 74 -7.00 -8.68 -5.73
C VAL A 74 -6.94 -7.98 -7.09
N ILE A 75 -5.78 -8.00 -7.72
CA ILE A 75 -5.63 -7.48 -9.08
C ILE A 75 -6.11 -8.57 -10.04
N THR A 76 -7.17 -8.29 -10.78
CA THR A 76 -7.79 -9.25 -11.68
C THR A 76 -7.36 -9.07 -13.13
N ALA A 77 -6.80 -7.92 -13.49
CA ALA A 77 -6.29 -7.66 -14.83
C ALA A 77 -5.16 -6.64 -14.78
N ARG A 78 -4.16 -6.82 -15.64
CA ARG A 78 -3.02 -5.92 -15.81
C ARG A 78 -2.83 -5.64 -17.29
N PHE A 79 -2.55 -4.39 -17.64
CA PHE A 79 -2.34 -3.96 -19.02
C PHE A 79 -1.13 -3.04 -19.11
N GLY A 80 -0.27 -3.30 -20.10
CA GLY A 80 0.89 -2.47 -20.37
C GLY A 80 1.92 -2.49 -19.25
N SER A 81 2.95 -1.68 -19.40
CA SER A 81 3.96 -1.51 -18.36
C SER A 81 4.57 -0.12 -18.42
N GLU A 82 5.00 0.38 -17.28
CA GLU A 82 5.69 1.66 -17.15
C GLU A 82 6.75 1.51 -16.08
N VAL A 83 7.90 2.16 -16.29
CA VAL A 83 8.98 2.24 -15.30
C VAL A 83 8.96 3.65 -14.73
N ASP A 84 8.93 3.74 -13.40
CA ASP A 84 8.96 5.04 -12.74
C ASP A 84 9.60 4.89 -11.36
N SER A 85 9.92 6.03 -10.77
CA SER A 85 10.55 6.08 -9.46
C SER A 85 9.54 5.80 -8.35
N GLU A 86 9.95 5.00 -7.37
CA GLU A 86 9.16 4.74 -6.18
C GLU A 86 9.99 4.94 -4.92
N GLY A 87 9.31 5.31 -3.85
CA GLY A 87 9.84 5.33 -2.49
C GLY A 87 8.82 4.70 -1.56
N CYS A 88 9.16 4.55 -0.30
CA CYS A 88 8.30 3.91 0.68
C CYS A 88 8.57 4.43 2.08
N LEU A 89 7.52 4.65 2.87
CA LEU A 89 7.66 5.11 4.26
C LEU A 89 8.47 4.13 5.12
N SER A 90 8.48 2.85 4.77
CA SER A 90 9.25 1.82 5.47
C SER A 90 10.71 1.76 5.03
N VAL A 91 11.07 2.46 3.96
CA VAL A 91 12.45 2.51 3.42
C VAL A 91 12.81 3.98 3.17
N PRO A 92 13.04 4.75 4.23
CA PRO A 92 13.25 6.19 4.09
C PRO A 92 14.53 6.50 3.30
N ASP A 93 14.47 7.57 2.50
CA ASP A 93 15.60 8.12 1.72
C ASP A 93 16.13 7.20 0.61
N ILE A 94 15.48 6.07 0.36
CA ILE A 94 15.83 5.17 -0.74
C ILE A 94 14.72 5.25 -1.79
N PHE A 95 15.13 5.40 -3.05
CA PHE A 95 14.24 5.42 -4.20
C PHE A 95 14.74 4.43 -5.23
N GLY A 96 13.84 3.93 -6.06
CA GLY A 96 14.19 2.95 -7.07
C GLY A 96 13.30 3.04 -8.27
N GLU A 97 13.82 2.61 -9.42
CA GLU A 97 13.05 2.51 -10.65
C GLU A 97 12.36 1.16 -10.66
N VAL A 98 11.02 1.17 -10.72
CA VAL A 98 10.22 -0.05 -10.65
C VAL A 98 9.30 -0.14 -11.86
N GLU A 99 9.32 -1.30 -12.53
CA GLU A 99 8.37 -1.58 -13.60
C GLU A 99 7.06 -2.08 -12.99
N ARG A 100 5.95 -1.45 -13.39
CA ARG A 100 4.61 -1.80 -12.96
C ARG A 100 3.67 -1.84 -14.15
N ALA A 101 2.56 -2.55 -14.01
CA ALA A 101 1.49 -2.47 -15.01
C ALA A 101 1.01 -1.02 -15.12
N ALA A 102 0.77 -0.55 -16.35
CA ALA A 102 0.32 0.82 -16.60
C ALA A 102 -1.13 1.01 -16.16
N LYS A 103 -1.95 -0.03 -16.32
CA LYS A 103 -3.36 -0.05 -15.94
C LYS A 103 -3.69 -1.35 -15.25
N ILE A 104 -4.57 -1.28 -14.26
CA ILE A 104 -5.03 -2.48 -13.55
C ILE A 104 -6.53 -2.43 -13.32
N THR A 105 -7.10 -3.60 -13.10
CA THR A 105 -8.42 -3.75 -12.50
C THR A 105 -8.21 -4.43 -11.16
N VAL A 106 -8.76 -3.86 -10.11
CA VAL A 106 -8.65 -4.41 -8.76
C VAL A 106 -10.05 -4.61 -8.17
N GLU A 107 -10.26 -5.76 -7.53
CA GLU A 107 -11.47 -6.04 -6.78
C GLU A 107 -11.13 -6.07 -5.29
N TYR A 108 -11.99 -5.48 -4.47
CA TYR A 108 -11.74 -5.34 -3.04
C TYR A 108 -13.04 -5.19 -2.27
N THR A 109 -12.95 -5.24 -0.98
CA THR A 109 -14.06 -4.94 -0.06
C THR A 109 -13.77 -3.59 0.60
N ASN A 110 -14.78 -2.72 0.75
CA ASN A 110 -14.60 -1.44 1.43
C ASN A 110 -14.89 -1.59 2.94
N ARG A 111 -14.77 -0.47 3.69
CA ARG A 111 -14.99 -0.50 5.15
C ARG A 111 -16.40 -0.91 5.58
N PHE A 112 -17.35 -0.87 4.67
CA PHE A 112 -18.74 -1.24 4.93
C PHE A 112 -19.06 -2.66 4.47
N ASN A 113 -18.04 -3.49 4.23
CA ASN A 113 -18.18 -4.88 3.78
C ASN A 113 -18.84 -5.01 2.41
N LYS A 114 -18.71 -3.99 1.57
CA LYS A 114 -19.27 -4.02 0.21
C LYS A 114 -18.16 -4.31 -0.80
N LYS A 115 -18.43 -5.23 -1.71
CA LYS A 115 -17.50 -5.57 -2.78
C LYS A 115 -17.49 -4.47 -3.84
N ARG A 116 -16.29 -4.10 -4.28
CA ARG A 116 -16.07 -3.04 -5.27
C ARG A 116 -15.07 -3.48 -6.32
N LYS A 117 -15.19 -2.87 -7.49
CA LYS A 117 -14.23 -3.05 -8.59
C LYS A 117 -13.77 -1.66 -9.01
N LEU A 118 -12.46 -1.52 -9.22
CA LEU A 118 -11.85 -0.26 -9.59
C LEU A 118 -10.92 -0.49 -10.77
N HIS A 119 -11.02 0.38 -11.78
CA HIS A 119 -10.06 0.45 -12.87
C HIS A 119 -9.13 1.63 -12.58
N ALA A 120 -7.84 1.39 -12.53
CA ALA A 120 -6.86 2.40 -12.16
C ALA A 120 -5.75 2.46 -13.19
N GLU A 121 -5.17 3.66 -13.36
CA GLU A 121 -4.03 3.89 -14.24
C GLU A 121 -3.09 4.91 -13.61
N LYS A 122 -1.90 5.06 -14.20
CA LYS A 122 -0.91 6.07 -13.79
C LYS A 122 -0.52 5.90 -12.31
N LEU A 123 -0.44 7.00 -11.57
CA LEU A 123 0.01 6.98 -10.18
C LEU A 123 -0.86 6.08 -9.30
N LEU A 124 -2.17 6.11 -9.48
CA LEU A 124 -3.07 5.28 -8.67
C LEU A 124 -2.80 3.79 -8.91
N ALA A 125 -2.64 3.37 -10.16
CA ALA A 125 -2.32 1.98 -10.47
C ALA A 125 -0.99 1.56 -9.84
N ARG A 126 0.02 2.42 -9.91
CA ARG A 126 1.34 2.17 -9.32
C ARG A 126 1.22 2.03 -7.80
N CYS A 127 0.52 2.94 -7.16
CA CYS A 127 0.36 2.96 -5.72
C CYS A 127 -0.37 1.70 -5.23
N ILE A 128 -1.45 1.30 -5.91
CA ILE A 128 -2.20 0.09 -5.55
C ILE A 128 -1.30 -1.15 -5.64
N GLN A 129 -0.52 -1.28 -6.71
CA GLN A 129 0.38 -2.42 -6.90
C GLN A 129 1.47 -2.46 -5.83
N HIS A 130 2.04 -1.30 -5.50
CA HIS A 130 3.06 -1.16 -4.46
C HIS A 130 2.50 -1.63 -3.11
N GLU A 131 1.29 -1.19 -2.75
CA GLU A 131 0.69 -1.53 -1.46
C GLU A 131 0.27 -3.00 -1.40
N ILE A 132 -0.23 -3.56 -2.50
CA ILE A 132 -0.59 -4.98 -2.55
C ILE A 132 0.68 -5.85 -2.40
N ASP A 133 1.81 -5.43 -2.98
CA ASP A 133 3.08 -6.15 -2.77
C ASP A 133 3.42 -6.25 -1.29
N HIS A 134 3.20 -5.19 -0.50
CA HIS A 134 3.41 -5.25 0.95
C HIS A 134 2.60 -6.36 1.60
N LEU A 135 1.40 -6.63 1.11
CA LEU A 135 0.55 -7.69 1.65
C LEU A 135 1.11 -9.09 1.37
N ASP A 136 1.99 -9.19 0.39
CA ASP A 136 2.66 -10.45 0.03
C ASP A 136 4.12 -10.48 0.51
N GLY A 137 4.51 -9.54 1.36
CA GLY A 137 5.86 -9.48 1.93
C GLY A 137 6.91 -8.95 0.97
N ILE A 138 6.52 -8.20 -0.04
CA ILE A 138 7.42 -7.66 -1.06
C ILE A 138 7.57 -6.15 -0.89
N LEU A 139 8.81 -5.68 -0.80
CA LEU A 139 9.15 -4.25 -0.80
C LEU A 139 9.61 -3.86 -2.19
N PHE A 140 9.43 -2.58 -2.56
CA PHE A 140 9.87 -2.12 -3.89
C PHE A 140 11.37 -2.34 -4.10
N ILE A 141 12.19 -2.28 -3.05
CA ILE A 141 13.63 -2.51 -3.15
C ILE A 141 13.97 -3.94 -3.57
N ASP A 142 13.04 -4.89 -3.37
CA ASP A 142 13.24 -6.29 -3.77
C ASP A 142 13.12 -6.48 -5.29
N ILE A 143 12.43 -5.58 -5.99
CA ILE A 143 12.11 -5.72 -7.40
C ILE A 143 12.60 -4.55 -8.26
N ALA A 144 13.18 -3.51 -7.65
CA ALA A 144 13.64 -2.33 -8.36
C ALA A 144 14.78 -2.67 -9.33
N GLN A 145 14.77 -2.03 -10.51
CA GLN A 145 15.82 -2.18 -11.50
C GLN A 145 17.09 -1.44 -11.07
N SER A 146 16.94 -0.38 -10.30
CA SER A 146 18.04 0.41 -9.76
C SER A 146 17.58 1.07 -8.46
N LEU A 147 18.55 1.35 -7.59
CA LEU A 147 18.30 2.02 -6.32
C LEU A 147 19.21 3.23 -6.21
N ARG A 148 18.71 4.29 -5.59
CA ARG A 148 19.51 5.47 -5.25
C ARG A 148 19.13 5.97 -3.88
N GLN A 149 20.06 6.61 -3.21
CA GLN A 149 19.82 7.24 -1.91
C GLN A 149 19.70 8.74 -2.09
N GLU A 150 18.62 9.33 -1.59
CA GLU A 150 18.41 10.77 -1.58
C GLU A 150 18.01 11.16 -0.18
N LYS A 151 18.73 12.11 0.41
CA LYS A 151 18.39 12.60 1.75
C LYS A 151 17.34 13.70 1.64
N SER A 152 16.34 13.63 2.51
CA SER A 152 15.37 14.72 2.66
C SER A 152 16.10 15.97 3.17
N ALA A 153 15.83 17.08 2.52
CA ALA A 153 16.43 18.34 2.91
C ALA A 153 15.88 18.84 4.26
#